data_4e92fbb03d6e74e5bacb40c8e87ec899
#
_entry.id   4e92fbb03d6e74e5bacb40c8e87ec899
#
_cell.length_a   1.000
_cell.length_b   1.000
_cell.length_c   1.000
_cell.angle_alpha   90.00
_cell.angle_beta   90.00
_cell.angle_gamma   90.00
#
_symmetry.space_group_name_H-M   'P 1'
#
loop_
_entity.id
_entity.type
_entity.pdbx_description
1 polymer ?
#
loop_
_entity_poly.entity_id
_entity_poly.type
_entity_poly.pdbx_seq_one_letter_code
_entity_poly.pdbx_strand_id
1 'polypeptide(L)'
;DLSTKIALSGCKFTFLITALFALPVIIETPYILSLWLKQVPEHAVIFTRLQLCRTLIEQLTMVLNTSISAQGNIKHISIIITFLNILPLPLIYIAFYLGAPPYSMYLISIAIWSICEGGIRIYFAWKNCQIPPRSYFNTTLIPCLIITTISLLTGEIIINIMPSSALRLFITFSCCTGTFILLFLCKGINTEEREKLTLLLKSIK
;
A
#
# COMPACT_ATOMS: atom_id res chain seq x y z
N ASP A 1 -0.50 -9.08 -23.35
CA ASP A 1 -1.71 -9.88 -23.16
C ASP A 1 -2.72 -9.21 -22.23
N LEU A 2 -4.02 -9.46 -22.47
CA LEU A 2 -5.10 -8.86 -21.68
C LEU A 2 -4.99 -9.21 -20.19
N SER A 3 -4.63 -10.44 -19.85
CA SER A 3 -4.43 -10.91 -18.47
C SER A 3 -3.34 -10.11 -17.75
N THR A 4 -2.22 -9.85 -18.41
CA THR A 4 -1.12 -9.04 -17.86
C THR A 4 -1.59 -7.62 -17.56
N LYS A 5 -2.31 -6.99 -18.50
CA LYS A 5 -2.84 -5.63 -18.29
C LYS A 5 -3.82 -5.58 -17.12
N ILE A 6 -4.73 -6.55 -17.01
CA ILE A 6 -5.69 -6.64 -15.90
C ILE A 6 -4.97 -6.80 -14.55
N ALA A 7 -3.94 -7.66 -14.47
CA ALA A 7 -3.19 -7.89 -13.26
C ALA A 7 -2.45 -6.63 -12.79
N LEU A 8 -1.76 -5.94 -13.71
CA LEU A 8 -1.01 -4.71 -13.41
C LEU A 8 -1.93 -3.56 -13.02
N SER A 9 -3.02 -3.36 -13.76
CA SER A 9 -4.04 -2.36 -13.42
C SER A 9 -4.71 -2.70 -12.09
N GLY A 10 -5.00 -3.97 -11.82
CA GLY A 10 -5.54 -4.43 -10.55
C GLY A 10 -4.65 -4.06 -9.36
N CYS A 11 -3.35 -4.37 -9.41
CA CYS A 11 -2.38 -3.98 -8.37
C CYS A 11 -2.35 -2.46 -8.16
N LYS A 12 -2.33 -1.70 -9.27
CA LYS A 12 -2.34 -0.25 -9.21
C LYS A 12 -3.60 0.30 -8.55
N PHE A 13 -4.78 -0.14 -8.97
CA PHE A 13 -6.05 0.36 -8.42
C PHE A 13 -6.27 -0.04 -6.96
N THR A 14 -5.95 -1.29 -6.56
CA THR A 14 -6.08 -1.71 -5.16
C THR A 14 -5.18 -0.88 -4.24
N PHE A 15 -3.93 -0.64 -4.66
CA PHE A 15 -3.03 0.23 -3.94
C PHE A 15 -3.57 1.66 -3.84
N LEU A 16 -4.00 2.25 -4.96
CA LEU A 16 -4.45 3.64 -5.00
C LEU A 16 -5.73 3.86 -4.19
N ILE A 17 -6.68 2.93 -4.23
CA ILE A 17 -7.89 3.00 -3.40
C ILE A 17 -7.53 2.93 -1.91
N THR A 18 -6.65 2.02 -1.53
CA THR A 18 -6.19 1.91 -0.14
C THR A 18 -5.42 3.15 0.30
N ALA A 19 -4.53 3.67 -0.56
CA ALA A 19 -3.73 4.86 -0.27
C ALA A 19 -4.60 6.12 -0.10
N LEU A 20 -5.67 6.27 -0.86
CA LEU A 20 -6.61 7.40 -0.75
C LEU A 20 -7.10 7.60 0.70
N PHE A 21 -7.39 6.50 1.40
CA PHE A 21 -7.86 6.54 2.78
C PHE A 21 -6.71 6.46 3.79
N ALA A 22 -5.68 5.67 3.50
CA ALA A 22 -4.59 5.44 4.45
C ALA A 22 -3.66 6.66 4.62
N LEU A 23 -3.39 7.42 3.55
CA LEU A 23 -2.43 8.53 3.62
C LEU A 23 -2.85 9.64 4.61
N PRO A 24 -4.06 10.21 4.53
CA PRO A 24 -4.46 11.22 5.51
C PRO A 24 -4.51 10.66 6.94
N VAL A 25 -4.86 9.37 7.12
CA VAL A 25 -4.83 8.71 8.43
C VAL A 25 -3.41 8.57 8.95
N ILE A 26 -2.42 8.20 8.12
CA ILE A 26 -1.00 8.11 8.50
C ILE A 26 -0.50 9.46 9.01
N ILE A 27 -0.86 10.53 8.32
CA ILE A 27 -0.44 11.89 8.65
C ILE A 27 -1.05 12.33 9.98
N GLU A 28 -2.37 12.24 10.12
CA GLU A 28 -3.13 12.71 11.29
C GLU A 28 -3.28 11.64 12.39
N THR A 29 -2.54 10.54 12.35
CA THR A 29 -2.61 9.46 13.35
C THR A 29 -2.57 9.96 14.80
N PRO A 30 -1.66 10.89 15.19
CA PRO A 30 -1.61 11.36 16.58
C PRO A 30 -2.91 12.03 17.02
N TYR A 31 -3.48 12.88 16.17
CA TYR A 31 -4.73 13.57 16.48
C TYR A 31 -5.93 12.62 16.45
N ILE A 32 -6.02 11.74 15.44
CA ILE A 32 -7.10 10.74 15.35
C ILE A 32 -7.12 9.84 16.60
N LEU A 33 -5.98 9.34 17.04
CA LEU A 33 -5.91 8.51 18.25
C LEU A 33 -6.32 9.29 19.51
N SER A 34 -6.00 10.58 19.60
CA SER A 34 -6.38 11.42 20.73
C SER A 34 -7.88 11.72 20.80
N LEU A 35 -8.64 11.57 19.70
CA LEU A 35 -10.09 11.81 19.69
C LEU A 35 -10.90 10.73 20.42
N TRP A 36 -10.43 9.49 20.41
CA TRP A 36 -11.19 8.37 20.99
C TRP A 36 -10.47 7.65 22.13
N LEU A 37 -9.16 7.86 22.29
CA LEU A 37 -8.40 7.34 23.41
C LEU A 37 -8.19 8.44 24.46
N LYS A 38 -8.62 8.19 25.72
CA LYS A 38 -8.36 9.12 26.85
C LYS A 38 -6.86 9.30 27.10
N GLN A 39 -6.08 8.22 26.94
CA GLN A 39 -4.62 8.24 27.01
C GLN A 39 -4.10 7.43 25.82
N VAL A 40 -3.30 8.05 24.97
CA VAL A 40 -2.67 7.41 23.83
C VAL A 40 -1.44 6.65 24.32
N PRO A 41 -1.36 5.31 24.18
CA PRO A 41 -0.17 4.56 24.55
C PRO A 41 1.07 5.04 23.79
N GLU A 42 2.24 4.99 24.43
CA GLU A 42 3.50 5.55 23.92
C GLU A 42 3.83 5.12 22.47
N HIS A 43 3.57 3.86 22.13
CA HIS A 43 3.90 3.33 20.81
C HIS A 43 2.70 3.21 19.84
N ALA A 44 1.48 3.62 20.26
CA ALA A 44 0.28 3.42 19.44
C ALA A 44 0.36 4.15 18.09
N VAL A 45 0.90 5.36 18.07
CA VAL A 45 1.06 6.17 16.86
C VAL A 45 1.98 5.46 15.87
N ILE A 46 3.16 5.01 16.31
CA ILE A 46 4.12 4.35 15.43
C ILE A 46 3.60 3.00 14.95
N PHE A 47 2.90 2.24 15.79
CA PHE A 47 2.30 0.97 15.41
C PHE A 47 1.24 1.14 14.34
N THR A 48 0.34 2.13 14.49
CA THR A 48 -0.70 2.42 13.51
C THR A 48 -0.09 2.84 12.16
N ARG A 49 0.90 3.74 12.18
CA ARG A 49 1.60 4.17 10.97
C ARG A 49 2.31 3.02 10.27
N LEU A 50 3.07 2.20 10.99
CA LEU A 50 3.77 1.06 10.42
C LEU A 50 2.81 0.00 9.86
N GLN A 51 1.67 -0.25 10.55
CA GLN A 51 0.65 -1.17 10.04
C GLN A 51 0.01 -0.66 8.74
N LEU A 52 -0.30 0.62 8.65
CA LEU A 52 -0.85 1.21 7.42
C LEU A 52 0.18 1.19 6.28
N CYS A 53 1.45 1.51 6.56
CA CYS A 53 2.53 1.38 5.58
C CYS A 53 2.67 -0.07 5.09
N ARG A 54 2.64 -1.05 6.01
CA ARG A 54 2.67 -2.47 5.66
C ARG A 54 1.53 -2.83 4.72
N THR A 55 0.29 -2.45 5.08
CA THR A 55 -0.89 -2.71 4.25
C THR A 55 -0.73 -2.12 2.84
N LEU A 56 -0.24 -0.88 2.73
CA LEU A 56 0.01 -0.24 1.43
C LEU A 56 1.01 -1.03 0.57
N ILE A 57 2.13 -1.48 1.15
CA ILE A 57 3.13 -2.25 0.41
C ILE A 57 2.55 -3.59 -0.07
N GLU A 58 1.76 -4.27 0.78
CA GLU A 58 1.09 -5.53 0.42
C GLU A 58 0.14 -5.37 -0.78
N GLN A 59 -0.61 -4.27 -0.85
CA GLN A 59 -1.55 -4.01 -1.96
C GLN A 59 -0.85 -3.93 -3.32
N LEU A 60 0.42 -3.51 -3.38
CA LEU A 60 1.18 -3.43 -4.63
C LEU A 60 1.29 -4.79 -5.35
N THR A 61 1.30 -5.90 -4.62
CA THR A 61 1.53 -7.23 -5.17
C THR A 61 0.36 -8.22 -4.99
N MET A 62 -0.70 -7.81 -4.29
CA MET A 62 -1.79 -8.73 -3.91
C MET A 62 -2.50 -9.34 -5.12
N VAL A 63 -2.78 -8.56 -6.16
CA VAL A 63 -3.46 -9.05 -7.37
C VAL A 63 -2.55 -9.95 -8.21
N LEU A 64 -1.22 -9.82 -8.11
CA LEU A 64 -0.29 -10.77 -8.75
C LEU A 64 -0.49 -12.19 -8.19
N ASN A 65 -0.72 -12.32 -6.88
CA ASN A 65 -0.99 -13.61 -6.26
C ASN A 65 -2.23 -14.29 -6.84
N THR A 66 -3.31 -13.52 -7.08
CA THR A 66 -4.52 -14.02 -7.74
C THR A 66 -4.24 -14.49 -9.15
N SER A 67 -3.44 -13.74 -9.91
CA SER A 67 -3.04 -14.11 -11.28
C SER A 67 -2.20 -15.39 -11.31
N ILE A 68 -1.29 -15.58 -10.36
CA ILE A 68 -0.48 -16.80 -10.21
C ILE A 68 -1.39 -17.98 -9.86
N SER A 69 -2.33 -17.79 -8.94
CA SER A 69 -3.27 -18.84 -8.53
C SER A 69 -4.15 -19.32 -9.67
N ALA A 70 -4.55 -18.43 -10.57
CA ALA A 70 -5.34 -18.74 -11.74
C ALA A 70 -4.62 -19.68 -12.75
N GLN A 71 -3.29 -19.75 -12.71
CA GLN A 71 -2.50 -20.67 -13.56
C GLN A 71 -2.54 -22.13 -13.09
N GLY A 72 -3.09 -22.43 -11.91
CA GLY A 72 -3.24 -23.78 -11.36
C GLY A 72 -1.97 -24.38 -10.72
N ASN A 73 -0.78 -23.92 -11.03
CA ASN A 73 0.47 -24.44 -10.45
C ASN A 73 0.92 -23.61 -9.24
N ILE A 74 0.16 -23.74 -8.14
CA ILE A 74 0.35 -22.93 -6.91
C ILE A 74 1.23 -23.61 -5.85
N LYS A 75 1.59 -24.91 -6.02
CA LYS A 75 2.25 -25.69 -4.97
C LYS A 75 3.54 -25.05 -4.46
N HIS A 76 4.44 -24.69 -5.36
CA HIS A 76 5.75 -24.14 -4.98
C HIS A 76 5.63 -22.78 -4.28
N ILE A 77 4.81 -21.87 -4.84
CA ILE A 77 4.63 -20.55 -4.23
C ILE A 77 3.94 -20.65 -2.86
N SER A 78 2.94 -21.52 -2.71
CA SER A 78 2.24 -21.72 -1.44
C SER A 78 3.17 -22.23 -0.34
N ILE A 79 4.07 -23.18 -0.64
CA ILE A 79 5.06 -23.68 0.33
C ILE A 79 5.98 -22.53 0.79
N ILE A 80 6.49 -21.74 -0.15
CA ILE A 80 7.40 -20.63 0.16
C ILE A 80 6.69 -19.56 1.00
N ILE A 81 5.47 -19.16 0.61
CA ILE A 81 4.67 -18.18 1.35
C ILE A 81 4.34 -18.69 2.76
N THR A 82 3.98 -19.97 2.91
CA THR A 82 3.72 -20.57 4.23
C THR A 82 4.95 -20.49 5.13
N PHE A 83 6.14 -20.81 4.59
CA PHE A 83 7.39 -20.68 5.33
C PHE A 83 7.66 -19.23 5.74
N LEU A 84 7.48 -18.26 4.82
CA LEU A 84 7.63 -16.84 5.13
C LEU A 84 6.63 -16.34 6.16
N ASN A 85 5.42 -16.90 6.22
CA ASN A 85 4.44 -16.51 7.21
C ASN A 85 4.80 -16.96 8.64
N ILE A 86 5.55 -18.05 8.78
CA ILE A 86 6.01 -18.56 10.07
C ILE A 86 7.30 -17.85 10.53
N LEU A 87 8.16 -17.47 9.59
CA LEU A 87 9.50 -16.92 9.84
C LEU A 87 9.54 -15.68 10.75
N PRO A 88 8.59 -14.72 10.71
CA PRO A 88 8.59 -13.57 11.63
C PRO A 88 8.52 -13.95 13.10
N LEU A 89 7.82 -15.03 13.48
CA LEU A 89 7.64 -15.41 14.87
C LEU A 89 8.98 -15.64 15.62
N PRO A 90 9.90 -16.53 15.14
CA PRO A 90 11.17 -16.71 15.79
C PRO A 90 12.06 -15.46 15.71
N LEU A 91 12.01 -14.70 14.60
CA LEU A 91 12.79 -13.49 14.45
C LEU A 91 12.36 -12.38 15.42
N ILE A 92 11.06 -12.20 15.62
CA ILE A 92 10.52 -11.25 16.59
C ILE A 92 10.90 -11.68 18.01
N TYR A 93 10.84 -12.97 18.32
CA TYR A 93 11.26 -13.50 19.60
C TYR A 93 12.75 -13.19 19.88
N ILE A 94 13.62 -13.46 18.90
CA ILE A 94 15.05 -13.18 19.01
C ILE A 94 15.30 -11.67 19.15
N ALA A 95 14.58 -10.83 18.38
CA ALA A 95 14.71 -9.39 18.46
C ALA A 95 14.37 -8.86 19.86
N PHE A 96 13.27 -9.35 20.46
CA PHE A 96 12.89 -8.96 21.82
C PHE A 96 13.83 -9.50 22.88
N TYR A 97 14.37 -10.72 22.70
CA TYR A 97 15.38 -11.28 23.57
C TYR A 97 16.68 -10.43 23.57
N LEU A 98 17.02 -9.84 22.44
CA LEU A 98 18.15 -8.91 22.28
C LEU A 98 17.83 -7.47 22.74
N GLY A 99 16.65 -7.22 23.31
CA GLY A 99 16.25 -5.90 23.82
C GLY A 99 15.78 -4.91 22.75
N ALA A 100 15.36 -5.41 21.57
CA ALA A 100 14.83 -4.52 20.54
C ALA A 100 13.50 -3.86 20.99
N PRO A 101 13.24 -2.61 20.55
CA PRO A 101 12.03 -1.89 20.92
C PRO A 101 10.77 -2.57 20.35
N PRO A 102 9.58 -2.39 20.96
CA PRO A 102 8.34 -3.07 20.56
C PRO A 102 7.95 -2.90 19.08
N TYR A 103 8.24 -1.76 18.48
CA TYR A 103 7.95 -1.51 17.06
C TYR A 103 8.79 -2.34 16.08
N SER A 104 9.87 -2.99 16.55
CA SER A 104 10.69 -3.88 15.71
C SER A 104 9.89 -5.04 15.12
N MET A 105 8.84 -5.50 15.79
CA MET A 105 7.97 -6.54 15.26
C MET A 105 7.30 -6.13 13.93
N TYR A 106 6.90 -4.87 13.79
CA TYR A 106 6.33 -4.36 12.53
C TYR A 106 7.38 -4.21 11.44
N LEU A 107 8.60 -3.78 11.79
CA LEU A 107 9.70 -3.69 10.83
C LEU A 107 10.08 -5.05 10.28
N ILE A 108 10.18 -6.08 11.13
CA ILE A 108 10.42 -7.47 10.72
C ILE A 108 9.28 -7.97 9.84
N SER A 109 8.04 -7.71 10.23
CA SER A 109 6.86 -8.10 9.45
C SER A 109 6.82 -7.43 8.08
N ILE A 110 7.14 -6.14 7.98
CA ILE A 110 7.25 -5.40 6.70
C ILE A 110 8.35 -6.03 5.83
N ALA A 111 9.52 -6.30 6.41
CA ALA A 111 10.63 -6.88 5.65
C ALA A 111 10.26 -8.26 5.07
N ILE A 112 9.60 -9.11 5.83
CA ILE A 112 9.31 -10.49 5.41
C ILE A 112 8.03 -10.56 4.59
N TRP A 113 6.90 -10.10 5.14
CA TRP A 113 5.61 -10.27 4.49
C TRP A 113 5.38 -9.29 3.33
N SER A 114 5.87 -8.05 3.45
CA SER A 114 5.62 -7.07 2.39
C SER A 114 6.73 -7.08 1.33
N ILE A 115 8.00 -7.06 1.73
CA ILE A 115 9.13 -6.94 0.79
C ILE A 115 9.53 -8.31 0.24
N CYS A 116 9.84 -9.31 1.09
CA CYS A 116 10.28 -10.62 0.62
C CYS A 116 9.15 -11.36 -0.10
N GLU A 117 7.95 -11.44 0.48
CA GLU A 117 6.80 -12.09 -0.16
C GLU A 117 6.37 -11.34 -1.43
N GLY A 118 6.37 -9.99 -1.41
CA GLY A 118 6.13 -9.18 -2.59
C GLY A 118 7.11 -9.46 -3.73
N GLY A 119 8.40 -9.57 -3.42
CA GLY A 119 9.45 -9.94 -4.37
C GLY A 119 9.23 -11.34 -4.98
N ILE A 120 8.82 -12.30 -4.14
CA ILE A 120 8.49 -13.66 -4.59
C ILE A 120 7.28 -13.66 -5.52
N ARG A 121 6.23 -12.90 -5.19
CA ARG A 121 5.05 -12.74 -6.06
C ARG A 121 5.44 -12.16 -7.42
N ILE A 122 6.30 -11.14 -7.47
CA ILE A 122 6.79 -10.55 -8.72
C ILE A 122 7.59 -11.59 -9.52
N TYR A 123 8.47 -12.36 -8.87
CA TYR A 123 9.26 -13.42 -9.50
C TYR A 123 8.37 -14.51 -10.13
N PHE A 124 7.38 -15.03 -9.37
CA PHE A 124 6.47 -16.05 -9.88
C PHE A 124 5.50 -15.50 -10.93
N ALA A 125 5.08 -14.24 -10.84
CA ALA A 125 4.29 -13.59 -11.89
C ALA A 125 5.08 -13.48 -13.20
N TRP A 126 6.37 -13.18 -13.12
CA TRP A 126 7.23 -13.24 -14.31
C TRP A 126 7.38 -14.64 -14.86
N LYS A 127 7.69 -15.63 -14.01
CA LYS A 127 7.98 -17.00 -14.43
C LYS A 127 6.75 -17.73 -14.97
N ASN A 128 5.61 -17.64 -14.30
CA ASN A 128 4.40 -18.40 -14.59
C ASN A 128 3.43 -17.65 -15.51
N CYS A 129 3.27 -16.35 -15.30
CA CYS A 129 2.30 -15.52 -16.03
C CYS A 129 2.94 -14.68 -17.14
N GLN A 130 4.27 -14.78 -17.33
CA GLN A 130 5.05 -13.98 -18.30
C GLN A 130 4.86 -12.46 -18.15
N ILE A 131 4.59 -11.99 -16.93
CA ILE A 131 4.47 -10.56 -16.62
C ILE A 131 5.87 -9.99 -16.45
N PRO A 132 6.37 -9.13 -17.37
CA PRO A 132 7.74 -8.63 -17.26
C PRO A 132 7.87 -7.69 -16.07
N PRO A 133 8.87 -7.89 -15.17
CA PRO A 133 9.09 -7.04 -14.00
C PRO A 133 9.22 -5.56 -14.36
N ARG A 134 9.88 -5.26 -15.47
CA ARG A 134 10.05 -3.87 -15.96
C ARG A 134 8.69 -3.20 -16.23
N SER A 135 7.73 -3.93 -16.78
CA SER A 135 6.37 -3.42 -16.99
C SER A 135 5.69 -3.14 -15.67
N TYR A 136 5.81 -4.06 -14.68
CA TYR A 136 5.27 -3.87 -13.34
C TYR A 136 5.84 -2.61 -12.67
N PHE A 137 7.17 -2.42 -12.71
CA PHE A 137 7.81 -1.23 -12.14
C PHE A 137 7.31 0.06 -12.78
N ASN A 138 7.28 0.12 -14.11
CA ASN A 138 6.94 1.35 -14.83
C ASN A 138 5.43 1.68 -14.79
N THR A 139 4.56 0.67 -14.88
CA THR A 139 3.10 0.92 -14.97
C THR A 139 2.39 0.91 -13.63
N THR A 140 2.97 0.27 -12.61
CA THR A 140 2.33 0.12 -11.30
C THR A 140 3.13 0.81 -10.21
N LEU A 141 4.38 0.41 -9.96
CA LEU A 141 5.14 0.87 -8.80
C LEU A 141 5.47 2.36 -8.87
N ILE A 142 6.08 2.81 -9.97
CA ILE A 142 6.53 4.21 -10.11
C ILE A 142 5.37 5.21 -10.02
N PRO A 143 4.25 5.06 -10.76
CA PRO A 143 3.11 5.95 -10.60
C PRO A 143 2.53 5.97 -9.19
N CYS A 144 2.40 4.81 -8.54
CA CYS A 144 1.92 4.71 -7.18
C CYS A 144 2.83 5.46 -6.20
N LEU A 145 4.15 5.28 -6.29
CA LEU A 145 5.11 5.98 -5.43
C LEU A 145 5.09 7.49 -5.64
N ILE A 146 5.02 7.97 -6.87
CA ILE A 146 4.96 9.41 -7.16
C ILE A 146 3.69 10.02 -6.54
N ILE A 147 2.53 9.40 -6.76
CA ILE A 147 1.25 9.92 -6.26
C ILE A 147 1.25 9.94 -4.73
N THR A 148 1.70 8.86 -4.08
CA THR A 148 1.74 8.79 -2.61
C THR A 148 2.72 9.76 -2.00
N THR A 149 3.93 9.91 -2.58
CA THR A 149 4.94 10.83 -2.06
C THR A 149 4.47 12.28 -2.13
N ILE A 150 3.89 12.70 -3.25
CA ILE A 150 3.39 14.07 -3.39
C ILE A 150 2.21 14.31 -2.44
N SER A 151 1.28 13.34 -2.30
CA SER A 151 0.15 13.46 -1.35
C SER A 151 0.61 13.51 0.11
N LEU A 152 1.64 12.74 0.49
CA LEU A 152 2.23 12.82 1.83
C LEU A 152 2.88 14.19 2.07
N LEU A 153 3.64 14.71 1.12
CA LEU A 153 4.27 16.02 1.24
C LEU A 153 3.25 17.15 1.42
N THR A 154 2.13 17.10 0.69
CA THR A 154 1.06 18.10 0.88
C THR A 154 0.45 18.04 2.27
N GLY A 155 0.24 16.86 2.83
CA GLY A 155 -0.27 16.70 4.19
C GLY A 155 0.72 17.13 5.26
N GLU A 156 2.01 16.80 5.12
CA GLU A 156 3.08 17.25 6.03
C GLU A 156 3.20 18.79 6.06
N ILE A 157 3.06 19.46 4.93
CA ILE A 157 3.05 20.93 4.87
C ILE A 157 1.90 21.49 5.72
N ILE A 158 0.70 20.91 5.65
CA ILE A 158 -0.46 21.37 6.42
C ILE A 158 -0.25 21.20 7.90
N ILE A 159 0.31 20.06 8.34
CA ILE A 159 0.60 19.80 9.75
C ILE A 159 1.60 20.82 10.32
N ASN A 160 2.59 21.22 9.54
CA ASN A 160 3.61 22.17 9.97
C ASN A 160 3.07 23.62 10.07
N ILE A 161 2.01 23.94 9.33
CA ILE A 161 1.43 25.30 9.31
C ILE A 161 0.33 25.44 10.35
N MET A 162 -0.44 24.38 10.63
CA MET A 162 -1.64 24.47 11.47
C MET A 162 -1.51 23.67 12.77
N PRO A 163 -1.97 24.24 13.91
CA PRO A 163 -2.02 23.51 15.18
C PRO A 163 -3.04 22.36 15.12
N SER A 164 -2.87 21.35 15.97
CA SER A 164 -3.78 20.20 16.05
C SER A 164 -5.19 20.63 16.40
N SER A 165 -6.12 20.41 15.48
CA SER A 165 -7.53 20.79 15.62
C SER A 165 -8.41 19.96 14.68
N ALA A 166 -9.71 19.88 14.96
CA ALA A 166 -10.68 19.23 14.08
C ALA A 166 -10.70 19.88 12.67
N LEU A 167 -10.49 21.20 12.60
CA LEU A 167 -10.43 21.92 11.34
C LEU A 167 -9.19 21.51 10.53
N ARG A 168 -8.01 21.36 11.17
CA ARG A 168 -6.82 20.85 10.49
C ARG A 168 -7.04 19.44 9.95
N LEU A 169 -7.63 18.55 10.75
CA LEU A 169 -7.98 17.19 10.30
C LEU A 169 -8.79 17.22 8.99
N PHE A 170 -9.85 18.04 8.97
CA PHE A 170 -10.71 18.15 7.79
C PHE A 170 -9.98 18.72 6.57
N ILE A 171 -9.15 19.74 6.77
CA ILE A 171 -8.33 20.33 5.70
C ILE A 171 -7.30 19.31 5.19
N THR A 172 -6.59 18.60 6.08
CA THR A 172 -5.61 17.58 5.70
C THR A 172 -6.26 16.48 4.87
N PHE A 173 -7.42 15.96 5.31
CA PHE A 173 -8.17 14.96 4.53
C PHE A 173 -8.58 15.51 3.16
N SER A 174 -9.18 16.70 3.11
CA SER A 174 -9.66 17.30 1.86
C SER A 174 -8.52 17.59 0.89
N CYS A 175 -7.41 18.16 1.36
CA CYS A 175 -6.26 18.47 0.52
C CYS A 175 -5.51 17.21 0.07
N CYS A 176 -5.26 16.24 0.95
CA CYS A 176 -4.62 14.99 0.58
C CYS A 176 -5.44 14.21 -0.41
N THR A 177 -6.75 14.06 -0.20
CA THR A 177 -7.63 13.37 -1.14
C THR A 177 -7.78 14.13 -2.44
N GLY A 178 -7.87 15.45 -2.41
CA GLY A 178 -7.93 16.32 -3.59
C GLY A 178 -6.69 16.21 -4.46
N THR A 179 -5.50 16.37 -3.88
CA THR A 179 -4.22 16.21 -4.58
C THR A 179 -4.03 14.79 -5.10
N PHE A 180 -4.41 13.78 -4.31
CA PHE A 180 -4.35 12.40 -4.73
C PHE A 180 -5.23 12.14 -5.96
N ILE A 181 -6.49 12.57 -5.95
CA ILE A 181 -7.43 12.41 -7.07
C ILE A 181 -6.91 13.15 -8.31
N LEU A 182 -6.42 14.38 -8.18
CA LEU A 182 -5.84 15.13 -9.29
C LEU A 182 -4.66 14.40 -9.92
N LEU A 183 -3.72 13.92 -9.12
CA LEU A 183 -2.56 13.18 -9.61
C LEU A 183 -2.94 11.83 -10.21
N PHE A 184 -3.93 11.15 -9.63
CA PHE A 184 -4.49 9.92 -10.17
C PHE A 184 -5.06 10.13 -11.56
N LEU A 185 -5.86 11.17 -11.77
CA LEU A 185 -6.44 11.50 -13.08
C LEU A 185 -5.39 11.94 -14.11
N CYS A 186 -4.31 12.62 -13.68
CA CYS A 186 -3.26 13.11 -14.56
C CYS A 186 -2.21 12.06 -14.92
N LYS A 187 -1.75 11.25 -13.96
CA LYS A 187 -0.62 10.32 -14.12
C LYS A 187 -0.94 8.87 -13.74
N GLY A 188 -2.00 8.64 -12.98
CA GLY A 188 -2.38 7.31 -12.50
C GLY A 188 -3.10 6.46 -13.52
N ILE A 189 -3.72 7.07 -14.54
CA ILE A 189 -4.57 6.39 -15.51
C ILE A 189 -3.88 6.43 -16.89
N ASN A 190 -3.68 5.25 -17.50
CA ASN A 190 -3.26 5.14 -18.89
C ASN A 190 -4.40 5.53 -19.85
N THR A 191 -4.08 5.92 -21.07
CA THR A 191 -5.07 6.30 -22.11
C THR A 191 -6.16 5.24 -22.31
N GLU A 192 -5.79 3.96 -22.37
CA GLU A 192 -6.75 2.84 -22.49
C GLU A 192 -7.66 2.70 -21.26
N GLU A 193 -7.14 2.92 -20.05
CA GLU A 193 -7.90 2.87 -18.80
C GLU A 193 -8.88 4.05 -18.71
N ARG A 194 -8.47 5.22 -19.22
CA ARG A 194 -9.30 6.42 -19.27
C ARG A 194 -10.50 6.26 -20.21
N GLU A 195 -10.31 5.62 -21.36
CA GLU A 195 -11.41 5.31 -22.28
C GLU A 195 -12.43 4.36 -21.64
N LYS A 196 -11.96 3.30 -20.97
CA LYS A 196 -12.84 2.36 -20.26
C LYS A 196 -13.63 3.03 -19.14
N LEU A 197 -13.01 3.89 -18.35
CA LEU A 197 -13.68 4.66 -17.31
C LEU A 197 -14.75 5.61 -17.90
N THR A 198 -14.45 6.25 -19.02
CA THR A 198 -15.40 7.15 -19.70
C THR A 198 -16.58 6.38 -20.27
N LEU A 199 -16.38 5.18 -20.79
CA LEU A 199 -17.44 4.31 -21.27
C LEU A 199 -18.33 3.81 -20.13
N LEU A 200 -17.75 3.41 -18.99
CA LEU A 200 -18.51 3.02 -17.79
C LEU A 200 -19.35 4.17 -17.23
N LEU A 201 -18.80 5.37 -17.16
CA LEU A 201 -19.55 6.56 -16.72
C LEU A 201 -20.70 6.94 -17.67
N LYS A 202 -20.55 6.68 -18.98
CA LYS A 202 -21.62 6.87 -19.97
C LYS A 202 -22.72 5.80 -19.89
N SER A 203 -22.39 4.58 -19.43
CA SER A 203 -23.36 3.48 -19.29
C SER A 203 -24.24 3.58 -18.02
N ILE A 204 -23.84 4.42 -17.06
CA ILE A 204 -24.57 4.66 -15.80
C ILE A 204 -25.56 5.83 -15.94
N LYS A 205 -25.46 6.59 -17.04
CA LYS A 205 -26.33 7.71 -17.36
C LYS A 205 -27.42 7.29 -18.38
#